data_43466ad2e66e887e406ce9f188393cef
#
_entry.id   43466ad2e66e887e406ce9f188393cef
#
_cell.length_a   1.000
_cell.length_b   1.000
_cell.length_c   1.000
_cell.angle_alpha   90.00
_cell.angle_beta   90.00
_cell.angle_gamma   90.00
#
_symmetry.space_group_name_H-M   'P 1'
#
loop_
_entity.id
_entity.type
_entity.pdbx_description
1 polymer ?
#
loop_
_entity_poly.entity_id
_entity_poly.type
_entity_poly.pdbx_seq_one_letter_code
_entity_poly.pdbx_strand_id
1 'polypeptide(L)'
;MRTLVILPTYNEILNIETMLRTLREVIPSVDVLVVDDASPDGTEKRAQALSEELGQIHVLSRPVKSGLGGAYRAGFTWGLEHDFELFVEIDCDFSHDPRALPSMLVAAITHEVVIGSRYIRGGVIPRWSLSRKLLSRGGNQYANVMLGLRVADSTSGYRVYSKSALEKIHYQSVTADGYGFQIEMTHRARRGGATIIEVPISFTDRAHGESKMSRAIVLEALWLVTKWAVERPLQLRNP
;
A
#
# COMPACT_ATOMS: atom_id res chain seq x y z
N MET A 1 -15.06 8.65 -10.89
CA MET A 1 -14.13 7.48 -10.91
C MET A 1 -14.56 6.53 -9.79
N ARG A 2 -14.90 5.29 -10.13
CA ARG A 2 -15.20 4.27 -9.12
C ARG A 2 -13.93 3.90 -8.38
N THR A 3 -13.96 4.00 -7.07
CA THR A 3 -12.78 3.82 -6.21
C THR A 3 -12.95 2.60 -5.32
N LEU A 4 -11.91 1.78 -5.23
CA LEU A 4 -11.84 0.61 -4.38
C LEU A 4 -10.72 0.78 -3.33
N VAL A 5 -11.06 0.69 -2.06
CA VAL A 5 -10.08 0.56 -0.97
C VAL A 5 -9.79 -0.93 -0.78
N ILE A 6 -8.53 -1.33 -0.93
CA ILE A 6 -8.07 -2.69 -0.70
C ILE A 6 -7.47 -2.75 0.70
N LEU A 7 -8.03 -3.59 1.53
CA LEU A 7 -7.71 -3.75 2.95
C LEU A 7 -7.25 -5.20 3.21
N PRO A 8 -5.94 -5.49 3.11
CA PRO A 8 -5.41 -6.81 3.43
C PRO A 8 -5.55 -7.12 4.91
N THR A 9 -6.00 -8.33 5.23
CA THR A 9 -6.16 -8.79 6.62
C THR A 9 -5.53 -10.15 6.87
N TYR A 10 -4.91 -10.28 8.04
CA TYR A 10 -4.49 -11.55 8.64
C TYR A 10 -4.39 -11.40 10.15
N ASN A 11 -5.34 -11.99 10.89
CA ASN A 11 -5.50 -11.83 12.35
C ASN A 11 -5.74 -10.38 12.77
N GLU A 12 -6.77 -9.75 12.21
CA GLU A 12 -7.13 -8.36 12.44
C GLU A 12 -8.51 -8.22 13.15
N ILE A 13 -8.96 -9.24 13.87
CA ILE A 13 -10.29 -9.26 14.52
C ILE A 13 -10.52 -8.05 15.45
N LEU A 14 -9.46 -7.53 16.09
CA LEU A 14 -9.53 -6.37 16.99
C LEU A 14 -9.63 -5.03 16.25
N ASN A 15 -9.24 -4.99 14.99
CA ASN A 15 -9.14 -3.76 14.20
C ASN A 15 -10.23 -3.65 13.14
N ILE A 16 -10.66 -4.79 12.54
CA ILE A 16 -11.47 -4.82 11.31
C ILE A 16 -12.77 -4.02 11.41
N GLU A 17 -13.53 -4.16 12.50
CA GLU A 17 -14.80 -3.47 12.65
C GLU A 17 -14.62 -1.96 12.71
N THR A 18 -13.72 -1.49 13.59
CA THR A 18 -13.45 -0.06 13.73
C THR A 18 -12.92 0.55 12.43
N MET A 19 -12.06 -0.18 11.71
CA MET A 19 -11.52 0.26 10.43
C MET A 19 -12.62 0.40 9.37
N LEU A 20 -13.47 -0.60 9.20
CA LEU A 20 -14.56 -0.56 8.23
C LEU A 20 -15.56 0.54 8.52
N ARG A 21 -15.97 0.71 9.78
CA ARG A 21 -16.86 1.82 10.19
C ARG A 21 -16.23 3.17 9.93
N THR A 22 -14.95 3.36 10.29
CA THR A 22 -14.22 4.60 10.03
C THR A 22 -14.12 4.90 8.53
N LEU A 23 -13.81 3.92 7.69
CA LEU A 23 -13.78 4.10 6.23
C LEU A 23 -15.15 4.51 5.69
N ARG A 24 -16.24 3.88 6.16
CA ARG A 24 -17.61 4.24 5.75
C ARG A 24 -18.00 5.66 6.19
N GLU A 25 -17.52 6.12 7.36
CA GLU A 25 -17.75 7.51 7.81
C GLU A 25 -16.97 8.53 6.98
N VAL A 26 -15.69 8.25 6.69
CA VAL A 26 -14.79 9.19 6.02
C VAL A 26 -15.08 9.29 4.52
N ILE A 27 -15.41 8.16 3.87
CA ILE A 27 -15.61 8.06 2.42
C ILE A 27 -16.83 7.19 2.08
N PRO A 28 -18.06 7.64 2.39
CA PRO A 28 -19.28 6.83 2.28
C PRO A 28 -19.61 6.34 0.85
N SER A 29 -19.03 6.97 -0.19
CA SER A 29 -19.27 6.63 -1.60
C SER A 29 -18.24 5.65 -2.19
N VAL A 30 -17.26 5.19 -1.42
CA VAL A 30 -16.16 4.34 -1.89
C VAL A 30 -16.39 2.90 -1.46
N ASP A 31 -16.16 1.94 -2.35
CA ASP A 31 -16.20 0.52 -2.04
C ASP A 31 -14.94 0.08 -1.29
N VAL A 32 -15.08 -0.87 -0.36
CA VAL A 32 -13.98 -1.48 0.39
C VAL A 32 -13.91 -2.96 0.09
N LEU A 33 -12.76 -3.46 -0.30
CA LEU A 33 -12.47 -4.89 -0.46
C LEU A 33 -11.55 -5.36 0.67
N VAL A 34 -12.09 -6.14 1.57
CA VAL A 34 -11.30 -6.90 2.55
C VAL A 34 -10.70 -8.11 1.84
N VAL A 35 -9.37 -8.21 1.83
CA VAL A 35 -8.66 -9.36 1.27
C VAL A 35 -8.08 -10.18 2.42
N ASP A 36 -8.78 -11.25 2.80
CA ASP A 36 -8.41 -12.06 3.96
C ASP A 36 -7.55 -13.27 3.59
N ASP A 37 -6.39 -13.36 4.22
CA ASP A 37 -5.38 -14.39 4.00
C ASP A 37 -5.59 -15.62 4.92
N ALA A 38 -6.81 -16.17 4.95
CA ALA A 38 -7.22 -17.30 5.79
C ALA A 38 -6.98 -17.04 7.30
N SER A 39 -7.48 -15.93 7.81
CA SER A 39 -7.37 -15.57 9.24
C SER A 39 -8.06 -16.60 10.15
N PRO A 40 -7.33 -17.24 11.08
CA PRO A 40 -7.91 -18.21 12.01
C PRO A 40 -8.71 -17.57 13.16
N ASP A 41 -8.58 -16.25 13.39
CA ASP A 41 -9.17 -15.53 14.53
C ASP A 41 -10.62 -15.07 14.31
N GLY A 42 -11.20 -15.35 13.14
CA GLY A 42 -12.57 -14.95 12.79
C GLY A 42 -12.69 -13.60 12.09
N THR A 43 -11.58 -12.96 11.70
CA THR A 43 -11.54 -11.69 10.95
C THR A 43 -12.46 -11.73 9.72
N GLU A 44 -12.36 -12.78 8.88
CA GLU A 44 -13.17 -12.95 7.68
C GLU A 44 -14.66 -12.97 7.99
N LYS A 45 -15.08 -13.78 8.96
CA LYS A 45 -16.50 -13.87 9.35
C LYS A 45 -17.04 -12.53 9.84
N ARG A 46 -16.22 -11.78 10.59
CA ARG A 46 -16.61 -10.45 11.06
C ARG A 46 -16.74 -9.46 9.89
N ALA A 47 -15.82 -9.50 8.94
CA ALA A 47 -15.89 -8.67 7.72
C ALA A 47 -17.14 -8.99 6.89
N GLN A 48 -17.50 -10.27 6.73
CA GLN A 48 -18.72 -10.70 6.04
C GLN A 48 -19.99 -10.16 6.72
N ALA A 49 -20.10 -10.28 8.05
CA ALA A 49 -21.24 -9.74 8.79
C ALA A 49 -21.34 -8.21 8.64
N LEU A 50 -20.19 -7.49 8.66
CA LEU A 50 -20.15 -6.04 8.47
C LEU A 50 -20.48 -5.62 7.03
N SER A 51 -20.22 -6.46 6.04
CA SER A 51 -20.58 -6.18 4.65
C SER A 51 -22.10 -6.13 4.45
N GLU A 52 -22.84 -6.99 5.15
CA GLU A 52 -24.30 -6.99 5.13
C GLU A 52 -24.88 -5.76 5.87
N GLU A 53 -24.23 -5.34 6.97
CA GLU A 53 -24.68 -4.21 7.80
C GLU A 53 -24.39 -2.85 7.15
N LEU A 54 -23.15 -2.65 6.65
CA LEU A 54 -22.64 -1.33 6.25
C LEU A 54 -22.77 -1.04 4.75
N GLY A 55 -22.92 -2.07 3.92
CA GLY A 55 -22.96 -1.94 2.45
C GLY A 55 -21.64 -1.49 1.83
N GLN A 56 -21.48 -1.70 0.52
CA GLN A 56 -20.27 -1.33 -0.24
C GLN A 56 -18.97 -1.92 0.34
N ILE A 57 -19.08 -3.05 1.04
CA ILE A 57 -17.96 -3.82 1.55
C ILE A 57 -18.02 -5.19 0.88
N HIS A 58 -16.91 -5.59 0.32
CA HIS A 58 -16.71 -6.88 -0.34
C HIS A 58 -15.65 -7.67 0.42
N VAL A 59 -15.74 -8.98 0.40
CA VAL A 59 -14.76 -9.87 1.06
C VAL A 59 -14.21 -10.85 0.03
N LEU A 60 -12.91 -10.84 -0.14
CA LEU A 60 -12.17 -11.80 -0.96
C LEU A 60 -11.34 -12.70 -0.04
N SER A 61 -11.82 -13.96 0.09
CA SER A 61 -11.13 -14.97 0.88
C SER A 61 -10.02 -15.62 0.06
N ARG A 62 -8.81 -15.70 0.61
CA ARG A 62 -7.68 -16.39 0.01
C ARG A 62 -7.37 -17.67 0.81
N PRO A 63 -7.08 -18.80 0.16
CA PRO A 63 -6.95 -20.09 0.84
C PRO A 63 -5.70 -20.19 1.71
N VAL A 64 -4.68 -19.37 1.45
CA VAL A 64 -3.40 -19.38 2.17
C VAL A 64 -2.82 -17.98 2.26
N LYS A 65 -2.08 -17.72 3.33
CA LYS A 65 -1.30 -16.49 3.48
C LYS A 65 -0.14 -16.48 2.48
N SER A 66 -0.12 -15.49 1.58
CA SER A 66 0.90 -15.35 0.54
C SER A 66 1.55 -13.96 0.54
N GLY A 67 1.62 -13.32 1.70
CA GLY A 67 2.24 -12.01 1.88
C GLY A 67 1.39 -10.82 1.44
N LEU A 68 1.84 -9.64 1.84
CA LEU A 68 1.13 -8.36 1.61
C LEU A 68 0.99 -8.04 0.12
N GLY A 69 2.09 -8.18 -0.63
CA GLY A 69 2.09 -7.96 -2.07
C GLY A 69 1.13 -8.90 -2.81
N GLY A 70 1.04 -10.16 -2.34
CA GLY A 70 0.07 -11.13 -2.86
C GLY A 70 -1.38 -10.70 -2.66
N ALA A 71 -1.70 -10.17 -1.47
CA ALA A 71 -3.04 -9.67 -1.16
C ALA A 71 -3.41 -8.45 -2.01
N TYR A 72 -2.50 -7.47 -2.16
CA TYR A 72 -2.74 -6.31 -3.02
C TYR A 72 -2.91 -6.70 -4.49
N ARG A 73 -2.08 -7.60 -5.03
CA ARG A 73 -2.25 -8.08 -6.43
C ARG A 73 -3.61 -8.75 -6.64
N ALA A 74 -4.07 -9.55 -5.68
CA ALA A 74 -5.41 -10.16 -5.75
C ALA A 74 -6.52 -9.10 -5.71
N GLY A 75 -6.38 -8.09 -4.84
CA GLY A 75 -7.32 -6.97 -4.75
C GLY A 75 -7.36 -6.12 -6.02
N PHE A 76 -6.20 -5.82 -6.62
CA PHE A 76 -6.14 -5.11 -7.91
C PHE A 76 -6.82 -5.90 -9.02
N THR A 77 -6.56 -7.21 -9.11
CA THR A 77 -7.19 -8.08 -10.12
C THR A 77 -8.70 -8.08 -9.95
N TRP A 78 -9.18 -8.33 -8.74
CA TRP A 78 -10.61 -8.32 -8.42
C TRP A 78 -11.26 -6.98 -8.79
N GLY A 79 -10.64 -5.87 -8.42
CA GLY A 79 -11.18 -4.54 -8.69
C GLY A 79 -11.20 -4.18 -10.18
N LEU A 80 -10.17 -4.60 -10.95
CA LEU A 80 -10.16 -4.42 -12.41
C LEU A 80 -11.25 -5.22 -13.11
N GLU A 81 -11.55 -6.44 -12.64
CA GLU A 81 -12.64 -7.29 -13.12
C GLU A 81 -14.04 -6.72 -12.79
N HIS A 82 -14.12 -5.79 -11.82
CA HIS A 82 -15.37 -5.13 -11.39
C HIS A 82 -15.44 -3.65 -11.81
N ASP A 83 -14.67 -3.23 -12.81
CA ASP A 83 -14.69 -1.89 -13.41
C ASP A 83 -14.36 -0.74 -12.45
N PHE A 84 -13.47 -0.95 -11.47
CA PHE A 84 -12.90 0.10 -10.67
C PHE A 84 -11.78 0.83 -11.43
N GLU A 85 -11.66 2.14 -11.17
CA GLU A 85 -10.72 3.03 -11.87
C GLU A 85 -9.60 3.53 -10.95
N LEU A 86 -9.87 3.65 -9.63
CA LEU A 86 -8.90 4.00 -8.60
C LEU A 86 -8.81 2.90 -7.55
N PHE A 87 -7.58 2.62 -7.10
CA PHE A 87 -7.25 1.56 -6.16
C PHE A 87 -6.45 2.14 -5.01
N VAL A 88 -6.95 1.99 -3.80
CA VAL A 88 -6.30 2.49 -2.59
C VAL A 88 -5.71 1.31 -1.81
N GLU A 89 -4.44 1.41 -1.45
CA GLU A 89 -3.78 0.54 -0.48
C GLU A 89 -3.84 1.19 0.90
N ILE A 90 -4.28 0.47 1.90
CA ILE A 90 -4.23 0.87 3.32
C ILE A 90 -4.19 -0.36 4.22
N ASP A 91 -3.40 -0.30 5.30
CA ASP A 91 -3.32 -1.37 6.29
C ASP A 91 -4.49 -1.29 7.30
N CYS A 92 -4.96 -2.44 7.81
CA CYS A 92 -6.08 -2.54 8.75
C CYS A 92 -5.76 -2.08 10.19
N ASP A 93 -4.49 -1.84 10.52
CA ASP A 93 -3.98 -1.67 11.88
C ASP A 93 -3.96 -0.24 12.43
N PHE A 94 -4.57 0.72 11.72
CA PHE A 94 -4.58 2.15 12.04
C PHE A 94 -3.21 2.82 12.08
N SER A 95 -2.17 2.20 11.54
CA SER A 95 -0.89 2.88 11.36
C SER A 95 -0.98 4.05 10.36
N HIS A 96 -1.90 3.95 9.42
CA HIS A 96 -2.31 5.00 8.50
C HIS A 96 -3.70 5.52 8.87
N ASP A 97 -3.85 6.83 9.05
CA ASP A 97 -5.16 7.44 9.38
C ASP A 97 -6.06 7.47 8.14
N PRO A 98 -7.21 6.78 8.14
CA PRO A 98 -8.17 6.84 7.03
C PRO A 98 -8.62 8.26 6.66
N ARG A 99 -8.57 9.21 7.60
CA ARG A 99 -8.95 10.62 7.38
C ARG A 99 -8.05 11.35 6.40
N ALA A 100 -6.88 10.81 6.06
CA ALA A 100 -6.02 11.36 5.01
C ALA A 100 -6.53 11.00 3.59
N LEU A 101 -7.39 9.97 3.45
CA LEU A 101 -7.82 9.47 2.15
C LEU A 101 -8.53 10.50 1.26
N PRO A 102 -9.42 11.37 1.76
CA PRO A 102 -10.03 12.41 0.90
C PRO A 102 -9.01 13.29 0.19
N SER A 103 -7.95 13.72 0.87
CA SER A 103 -6.88 14.53 0.26
C SER A 103 -6.06 13.76 -0.77
N MET A 104 -5.84 12.47 -0.55
CA MET A 104 -5.17 11.60 -1.51
C MET A 104 -6.02 11.36 -2.77
N LEU A 105 -7.33 11.19 -2.62
CA LEU A 105 -8.25 11.05 -3.76
C LEU A 105 -8.33 12.32 -4.59
N VAL A 106 -8.29 13.50 -3.96
CA VAL A 106 -8.19 14.79 -4.69
C VAL A 106 -6.90 14.85 -5.51
N ALA A 107 -5.76 14.44 -4.95
CA ALA A 107 -4.49 14.40 -5.68
C ALA A 107 -4.50 13.38 -6.84
N ALA A 108 -5.27 12.29 -6.72
CA ALA A 108 -5.43 11.27 -7.75
C ALA A 108 -6.24 11.75 -8.98
N ILE A 109 -6.91 12.90 -8.92
CA ILE A 109 -7.59 13.49 -10.08
C ILE A 109 -6.57 13.86 -11.17
N THR A 110 -5.37 14.28 -10.79
CA THR A 110 -4.34 14.81 -11.70
C THR A 110 -3.08 13.94 -11.77
N HIS A 111 -2.94 12.94 -10.89
CA HIS A 111 -1.77 12.08 -10.83
C HIS A 111 -2.19 10.61 -10.80
N GLU A 112 -1.42 9.78 -11.48
CA GLU A 112 -1.72 8.35 -11.63
C GLU A 112 -1.34 7.53 -10.38
N VAL A 113 -0.35 8.01 -9.62
CA VAL A 113 0.08 7.41 -8.35
C VAL A 113 0.17 8.49 -7.28
N VAL A 114 -0.50 8.26 -6.16
CA VAL A 114 -0.42 9.12 -4.97
C VAL A 114 0.18 8.31 -3.83
N ILE A 115 1.23 8.83 -3.19
CA ILE A 115 1.88 8.19 -2.05
C ILE A 115 1.61 9.04 -0.80
N GLY A 116 1.00 8.44 0.21
CA GLY A 116 0.91 9.03 1.54
C GLY A 116 2.31 9.02 2.18
N SER A 117 2.93 10.20 2.27
CA SER A 117 4.34 10.34 2.65
C SER A 117 4.52 10.86 4.06
N ARG A 118 5.40 10.20 4.80
CA ARG A 118 5.82 10.57 6.16
C ARG A 118 6.95 11.60 6.16
N TYR A 119 7.61 11.81 5.03
CA TYR A 119 8.91 12.51 4.94
C TYR A 119 8.87 13.81 4.16
N ILE A 120 7.76 14.21 3.58
CA ILE A 120 7.56 15.54 3.01
C ILE A 120 7.07 16.53 4.09
N ARG A 121 7.06 17.83 3.77
CA ARG A 121 6.57 18.87 4.69
C ARG A 121 5.11 18.59 5.07
N GLY A 122 4.80 18.51 6.36
CA GLY A 122 3.49 18.17 6.90
C GLY A 122 3.33 16.68 7.25
N GLY A 123 4.22 15.81 6.78
CA GLY A 123 4.25 14.41 7.21
C GLY A 123 4.82 14.26 8.61
N VAL A 124 4.24 13.38 9.43
CA VAL A 124 4.64 13.20 10.84
C VAL A 124 4.71 11.73 11.25
N ILE A 125 5.64 11.42 12.16
CA ILE A 125 5.80 10.12 12.82
C ILE A 125 5.97 10.38 14.31
N PRO A 126 4.89 10.48 15.09
CA PRO A 126 4.95 11.02 16.46
C PRO A 126 5.81 10.20 17.42
N ARG A 127 5.70 8.86 17.39
CA ARG A 127 6.20 7.98 18.45
C ARG A 127 7.48 7.22 18.15
N TRP A 128 8.07 7.34 16.95
CA TRP A 128 9.29 6.60 16.64
C TRP A 128 10.53 7.19 17.30
N SER A 129 11.43 6.30 17.75
CA SER A 129 12.76 6.69 18.20
C SER A 129 13.57 7.34 17.07
N LEU A 130 14.53 8.19 17.42
CA LEU A 130 15.40 8.84 16.43
C LEU A 130 16.15 7.83 15.58
N SER A 131 16.64 6.74 16.15
CA SER A 131 17.34 5.66 15.44
C SER A 131 16.45 5.00 14.38
N ARG A 132 15.18 4.71 14.72
CA ARG A 132 14.21 4.14 13.77
C ARG A 132 13.88 5.12 12.63
N LYS A 133 13.73 6.42 12.96
CA LYS A 133 13.51 7.49 11.95
C LYS A 133 14.69 7.61 11.00
N LEU A 134 15.93 7.60 11.53
CA LEU A 134 17.14 7.68 10.72
C LEU A 134 17.32 6.46 9.82
N LEU A 135 17.10 5.25 10.35
CA LEU A 135 17.16 4.01 9.56
C LEU A 135 16.14 4.02 8.43
N SER A 136 14.90 4.38 8.72
CA SER A 136 13.84 4.43 7.70
C SER A 136 14.10 5.51 6.64
N ARG A 137 14.53 6.71 7.04
CA ARG A 137 14.94 7.76 6.09
C ARG A 137 16.15 7.34 5.24
N GLY A 138 17.13 6.72 5.87
CA GLY A 138 18.34 6.21 5.17
C GLY A 138 17.96 5.16 4.12
N GLY A 139 17.08 4.22 4.45
CA GLY A 139 16.59 3.21 3.51
C GLY A 139 15.81 3.83 2.34
N ASN A 140 14.94 4.80 2.60
CA ASN A 140 14.22 5.53 1.55
C ASN A 140 15.20 6.34 0.65
N GLN A 141 16.16 7.03 1.25
CA GLN A 141 17.19 7.78 0.50
C GLN A 141 18.04 6.85 -0.37
N TYR A 142 18.43 5.70 0.18
CA TYR A 142 19.17 4.68 -0.57
C TYR A 142 18.38 4.20 -1.80
N ALA A 143 17.11 3.79 -1.61
CA ALA A 143 16.26 3.36 -2.72
C ALA A 143 16.05 4.48 -3.74
N ASN A 144 15.83 5.71 -3.28
CA ASN A 144 15.63 6.88 -4.14
C ASN A 144 16.85 7.15 -5.03
N VAL A 145 18.08 7.14 -4.46
CA VAL A 145 19.31 7.38 -5.20
C VAL A 145 19.61 6.24 -6.17
N MET A 146 19.55 5.00 -5.69
CA MET A 146 19.91 3.82 -6.50
C MET A 146 18.97 3.61 -7.69
N LEU A 147 17.67 3.85 -7.50
CA LEU A 147 16.65 3.59 -8.52
C LEU A 147 16.14 4.86 -9.23
N GLY A 148 16.51 6.05 -8.75
CA GLY A 148 16.04 7.32 -9.32
C GLY A 148 14.54 7.54 -9.13
N LEU A 149 13.99 7.15 -7.96
CA LEU A 149 12.54 7.15 -7.73
C LEU A 149 11.93 8.55 -7.68
N ARG A 150 12.69 9.54 -7.22
CA ARG A 150 12.26 10.95 -7.05
C ARG A 150 11.02 11.06 -6.15
N VAL A 151 11.01 10.29 -5.06
CA VAL A 151 10.02 10.34 -3.97
C VAL A 151 10.73 10.31 -2.62
N ALA A 152 10.16 10.92 -1.60
CA ALA A 152 10.71 10.93 -0.24
C ALA A 152 10.35 9.65 0.54
N ASP A 153 9.22 9.01 0.22
CA ASP A 153 8.71 7.84 0.95
C ASP A 153 8.30 6.70 0.01
N SER A 154 9.27 5.91 -0.43
CA SER A 154 9.05 4.74 -1.29
C SER A 154 8.53 3.50 -0.54
N THR A 155 8.53 3.51 0.80
CA THR A 155 8.16 2.36 1.65
C THR A 155 6.78 2.51 2.30
N SER A 156 6.09 3.63 2.11
CA SER A 156 4.73 3.80 2.62
C SER A 156 3.76 2.84 1.93
N GLY A 157 2.91 2.18 2.72
CA GLY A 157 1.83 1.30 2.25
C GLY A 157 0.49 2.02 2.07
N TYR A 158 0.43 3.35 2.21
CA TYR A 158 -0.78 4.13 1.96
C TYR A 158 -0.69 4.81 0.61
N ARG A 159 -1.41 4.31 -0.37
CA ARG A 159 -1.26 4.72 -1.77
C ARG A 159 -2.57 4.73 -2.51
N VAL A 160 -2.63 5.53 -3.58
CA VAL A 160 -3.70 5.47 -4.58
C VAL A 160 -3.06 5.23 -5.93
N TYR A 161 -3.60 4.29 -6.69
CA TYR A 161 -3.22 4.00 -8.06
C TYR A 161 -4.41 4.17 -8.99
N SER A 162 -4.20 4.78 -10.15
CA SER A 162 -5.16 4.69 -11.24
C SER A 162 -5.04 3.35 -11.96
N LYS A 163 -6.07 2.93 -12.68
CA LYS A 163 -6.05 1.77 -13.56
C LYS A 163 -4.87 1.85 -14.54
N SER A 164 -4.65 3.02 -15.16
CA SER A 164 -3.52 3.23 -16.09
C SER A 164 -2.16 3.07 -15.42
N ALA A 165 -2.02 3.47 -14.15
CA ALA A 165 -0.78 3.24 -13.40
C ALA A 165 -0.52 1.75 -13.18
N LEU A 166 -1.54 0.97 -12.80
CA LEU A 166 -1.41 -0.49 -12.61
C LEU A 166 -1.02 -1.19 -13.92
N GLU A 167 -1.56 -0.75 -15.05
CA GLU A 167 -1.18 -1.25 -16.38
C GLU A 167 0.28 -0.94 -16.71
N LYS A 168 0.74 0.31 -16.51
CA LYS A 168 2.15 0.71 -16.71
C LYS A 168 3.14 -0.01 -15.79
N ILE A 169 2.71 -0.33 -14.57
CA ILE A 169 3.51 -1.07 -13.57
C ILE A 169 3.65 -2.55 -13.94
N HIS A 170 2.69 -3.11 -14.70
CA HIS A 170 2.54 -4.55 -14.89
C HIS A 170 2.47 -5.28 -13.54
N TYR A 171 1.56 -4.83 -12.66
CA TYR A 171 1.50 -5.21 -11.24
C TYR A 171 1.48 -6.73 -10.99
N GLN A 172 0.91 -7.53 -11.91
CA GLN A 172 0.84 -8.99 -11.78
C GLN A 172 2.23 -9.64 -11.77
N SER A 173 3.21 -9.01 -12.42
CA SER A 173 4.59 -9.50 -12.49
C SER A 173 5.50 -8.97 -11.37
N VAL A 174 4.97 -8.19 -10.44
CA VAL A 174 5.68 -7.76 -9.22
C VAL A 174 5.85 -8.97 -8.32
N THR A 175 7.10 -9.28 -7.95
CA THR A 175 7.44 -10.48 -7.17
C THR A 175 7.87 -10.21 -5.75
N ALA A 176 8.30 -8.98 -5.46
CA ALA A 176 8.70 -8.58 -4.11
C ALA A 176 7.51 -8.57 -3.14
N ASP A 177 7.81 -8.67 -1.85
CA ASP A 177 6.82 -8.59 -0.77
C ASP A 177 7.21 -7.52 0.26
N GLY A 178 6.31 -7.19 1.18
CA GLY A 178 6.56 -6.21 2.24
C GLY A 178 7.04 -4.85 1.71
N TYR A 179 8.15 -4.34 2.23
CA TYR A 179 8.73 -3.07 1.76
C TYR A 179 9.27 -3.15 0.33
N GLY A 180 9.78 -4.31 -0.07
CA GLY A 180 10.23 -4.55 -1.44
C GLY A 180 9.12 -4.33 -2.45
N PHE A 181 7.90 -4.79 -2.14
CA PHE A 181 6.71 -4.58 -2.96
C PHE A 181 6.47 -3.09 -3.25
N GLN A 182 6.44 -2.25 -2.21
CA GLN A 182 6.18 -0.82 -2.36
C GLN A 182 7.28 -0.10 -3.16
N ILE A 183 8.54 -0.49 -2.96
CA ILE A 183 9.67 0.05 -3.73
C ILE A 183 9.60 -0.39 -5.19
N GLU A 184 9.31 -1.66 -5.46
CA GLU A 184 9.18 -2.20 -6.82
C GLU A 184 8.02 -1.52 -7.58
N MET A 185 6.86 -1.37 -6.94
CA MET A 185 5.71 -0.65 -7.51
C MET A 185 6.08 0.78 -7.91
N THR A 186 6.78 1.51 -7.03
CA THR A 186 7.24 2.88 -7.31
C THR A 186 8.25 2.91 -8.46
N HIS A 187 9.22 1.99 -8.45
CA HIS A 187 10.24 1.88 -9.49
C HIS A 187 9.64 1.62 -10.86
N ARG A 188 8.72 0.66 -10.94
CA ARG A 188 8.01 0.32 -12.19
C ARG A 188 7.10 1.46 -12.65
N ALA A 189 6.39 2.14 -11.74
CA ALA A 189 5.59 3.32 -12.06
C ALA A 189 6.44 4.42 -12.71
N ARG A 190 7.63 4.73 -12.14
CA ARG A 190 8.57 5.70 -12.72
C ARG A 190 9.06 5.27 -14.09
N ARG A 191 9.41 4.02 -14.27
CA ARG A 191 9.88 3.49 -15.57
C ARG A 191 8.78 3.50 -16.63
N GLY A 192 7.54 3.22 -16.23
CA GLY A 192 6.37 3.29 -17.09
C GLY A 192 5.89 4.71 -17.42
N GLY A 193 6.56 5.74 -16.88
CA GLY A 193 6.20 7.14 -17.11
C GLY A 193 4.94 7.58 -16.38
N ALA A 194 4.54 6.91 -15.30
CA ALA A 194 3.41 7.34 -14.49
C ALA A 194 3.72 8.63 -13.73
N THR A 195 2.73 9.51 -13.64
CA THR A 195 2.80 10.74 -12.82
C THR A 195 2.62 10.37 -11.35
N ILE A 196 3.60 10.76 -10.51
CA ILE A 196 3.61 10.43 -9.07
C ILE A 196 3.64 11.69 -8.24
N ILE A 197 2.80 11.77 -7.21
CA ILE A 197 2.79 12.83 -6.21
C ILE A 197 2.81 12.25 -4.80
N GLU A 198 3.35 12.99 -3.84
CA GLU A 198 3.30 12.66 -2.42
C GLU A 198 2.36 13.62 -1.68
N VAL A 199 1.53 13.06 -0.80
CA VAL A 199 0.61 13.80 0.09
C VAL A 199 1.06 13.53 1.53
N PRO A 200 1.17 14.55 2.40
CA PRO A 200 1.62 14.35 3.76
C PRO A 200 0.61 13.55 4.58
N ILE A 201 1.11 12.56 5.33
CA ILE A 201 0.29 11.76 6.24
C ILE A 201 0.89 11.72 7.65
N SER A 202 0.03 11.40 8.64
CA SER A 202 0.46 10.99 9.96
C SER A 202 0.58 9.46 9.99
N PHE A 203 1.70 8.96 10.48
CA PHE A 203 1.94 7.53 10.68
C PHE A 203 2.16 7.25 12.17
N THR A 204 1.32 6.41 12.74
CA THR A 204 1.41 5.98 14.14
C THR A 204 1.85 4.52 14.25
N ASP A 205 2.24 4.09 15.45
CA ASP A 205 2.38 2.65 15.69
C ASP A 205 0.97 2.01 15.71
N ARG A 206 0.91 0.72 15.36
CA ARG A 206 -0.32 -0.06 15.29
C ARG A 206 -1.17 0.10 16.55
N ALA A 207 -2.49 0.15 16.42
CA ALA A 207 -3.41 0.20 17.55
C ALA A 207 -3.36 -1.13 18.33
N HIS A 208 -3.34 -2.26 17.62
CA HIS A 208 -3.24 -3.61 18.17
C HIS A 208 -2.30 -4.47 17.31
N GLY A 209 -1.65 -5.47 17.92
CA GLY A 209 -0.74 -6.40 17.24
C GLY A 209 0.74 -6.00 17.31
N GLU A 210 1.62 -6.92 16.92
CA GLU A 210 3.07 -6.74 16.92
C GLU A 210 3.60 -6.29 15.54
N SER A 211 4.67 -5.49 15.54
CA SER A 211 5.35 -5.08 14.30
C SER A 211 6.00 -6.29 13.64
N LYS A 212 5.62 -6.57 12.41
CA LYS A 212 6.20 -7.65 11.58
C LYS A 212 7.57 -7.27 10.99
N MET A 213 8.14 -6.11 11.37
CA MET A 213 9.42 -5.63 10.84
C MET A 213 10.59 -6.40 11.45
N SER A 214 11.23 -7.25 10.66
CA SER A 214 12.46 -7.95 11.01
C SER A 214 13.68 -7.35 10.29
N ARG A 215 14.88 -7.59 10.84
CA ARG A 215 16.14 -7.23 10.16
C ARG A 215 16.27 -7.91 8.80
N ALA A 216 15.73 -9.11 8.66
CA ALA A 216 15.72 -9.86 7.41
C ALA A 216 14.94 -9.11 6.29
N ILE A 217 13.77 -8.56 6.60
CA ILE A 217 12.96 -7.76 5.64
C ILE A 217 13.72 -6.51 5.17
N VAL A 218 14.45 -5.84 6.08
CA VAL A 218 15.25 -4.66 5.71
C VAL A 218 16.42 -5.06 4.78
N LEU A 219 17.14 -6.15 5.11
CA LEU A 219 18.24 -6.65 4.29
C LEU A 219 17.77 -7.13 2.92
N GLU A 220 16.63 -7.80 2.85
CA GLU A 220 16.00 -8.23 1.60
C GLU A 220 15.66 -7.01 0.71
N ALA A 221 15.03 -5.97 1.28
CA ALA A 221 14.71 -4.76 0.53
C ALA A 221 15.97 -4.07 -0.01
N LEU A 222 17.05 -3.96 0.78
CA LEU A 222 18.32 -3.41 0.34
C LEU A 222 18.96 -4.23 -0.79
N TRP A 223 18.93 -5.56 -0.67
CA TRP A 223 19.42 -6.45 -1.71
C TRP A 223 18.63 -6.30 -3.02
N LEU A 224 17.29 -6.28 -2.94
CA LEU A 224 16.43 -6.07 -4.11
C LEU A 224 16.71 -4.72 -4.80
N VAL A 225 16.85 -3.64 -4.04
CA VAL A 225 17.18 -2.32 -4.57
C VAL A 225 18.53 -2.34 -5.30
N THR A 226 19.54 -2.97 -4.68
CA THR A 226 20.87 -3.12 -5.32
C THR A 226 20.78 -3.92 -6.61
N LYS A 227 20.07 -5.05 -6.59
CA LYS A 227 19.84 -5.91 -7.75
C LYS A 227 19.21 -5.13 -8.90
N TRP A 228 18.10 -4.43 -8.66
CA TRP A 228 17.41 -3.65 -9.69
C TRP A 228 18.26 -2.48 -10.21
N ALA A 229 19.09 -1.86 -9.37
CA ALA A 229 20.00 -0.80 -9.80
C ALA A 229 21.08 -1.32 -10.77
N VAL A 230 21.61 -2.53 -10.52
CA VAL A 230 22.61 -3.18 -11.39
C VAL A 230 22.00 -3.68 -12.70
N GLU A 231 20.78 -4.22 -12.67
CA GLU A 231 20.07 -4.71 -13.85
C GLU A 231 19.61 -3.57 -14.79
N ARG A 232 19.51 -2.33 -14.29
CA ARG A 232 19.10 -1.13 -15.02
C ARG A 232 19.91 -0.84 -16.30
N PRO A 233 21.26 -0.98 -16.35
CA PRO A 233 22.04 -0.74 -17.55
C PRO A 233 21.86 -1.80 -18.64
N LEU A 234 21.53 -3.04 -18.25
CA LEU A 234 21.39 -4.16 -19.18
C LEU A 234 20.12 -4.08 -20.02
N GLN A 235 19.06 -3.50 -19.47
CA GLN A 235 17.77 -3.34 -20.16
C GLN A 235 17.69 -2.12 -21.10
N LEU A 236 18.58 -1.13 -20.94
CA LEU A 236 18.69 0.01 -21.86
C LEU A 236 19.51 -0.30 -23.13
N ARG A 237 20.06 -1.52 -23.25
CA ARG A 237 20.88 -1.97 -24.39
C ARG A 237 20.13 -2.84 -25.40
N ASN A 238 18.89 -3.20 -25.14
CA ASN A 238 18.04 -3.89 -26.12
C ASN A 238 16.93 -2.95 -26.56
N PRO A 239 16.95 -2.47 -27.82
CA PRO A 239 15.88 -1.69 -28.43
C PRO A 239 14.63 -2.53 -28.66
#